data_ef55618d317fc7487f50c817aa121689
#
_entry.id   ef55618d317fc7487f50c817aa121689
#
_cell.length_a   1.000
_cell.length_b   1.000
_cell.length_c   1.000
_cell.angle_alpha   90.00
_cell.angle_beta   90.00
_cell.angle_gamma   90.00
#
_symmetry.space_group_name_H-M   'P 1'
#
loop_
_entity.id
_entity.type
_entity.pdbx_description
1 polymer ?
#
loop_
_entity_poly.entity_id
_entity_poly.type
_entity_poly.pdbx_seq_one_letter_code
_entity_poly.pdbx_strand_id
1 'polypeptide(L)'
;MTGEGFESGQLANATGAGAAVSRMAARFAAGDDELAGLVRERQDAAARWQRLDKALVKAASEPPGKRDKAGEAAQRQELDAIDTKIKRLDAELASSFPQFAELSAPKPVSLAETQALLAGDEALLTYLVWNNRSYVFAVRRDRVLAKEIAFGAEELDEAVTALREGLDPLNVRTLADIPSFNTTRAFALYQKIFQPVEHILDGARHVFVVPDGALQSLPLGVLVTKKSKRRPTDFAGYRETAWLARKYAMTTLPSVSSLRALRTFARRAKATRPFLGIGDPKLDGETGSSRGLKLASLFTPRGVADVNSVRQLASLPDTYGELQSLARSLGAGDDALMVGTQATETRLKQMALTDYKVLAFATHGLVAGELTGLSEPALVLTPPETGSAFDDGLLTASEVAQLKLDADWVILSACNTAAGDGTP
;
A
#
# COMPACT_ATOMS: atom_id res chain seq x y z
N MET A 1 -17.29 26.81 2.34
CA MET A 1 -17.21 25.96 3.56
C MET A 1 -17.02 24.46 3.25
N THR A 2 -17.94 23.78 2.53
CA THR A 2 -17.75 22.32 2.28
C THR A 2 -16.55 22.03 1.38
N GLY A 3 -16.32 22.82 0.33
CA GLY A 3 -15.18 22.65 -0.56
C GLY A 3 -13.83 22.93 0.12
N GLU A 4 -13.71 24.01 0.85
CA GLU A 4 -12.49 24.36 1.60
C GLU A 4 -12.16 23.32 2.67
N GLY A 5 -13.17 22.79 3.40
CA GLY A 5 -12.98 21.71 4.36
C GLY A 5 -12.55 20.41 3.70
N PHE A 6 -13.05 20.11 2.50
CA PHE A 6 -12.66 18.96 1.71
C PHE A 6 -11.19 19.05 1.24
N GLU A 7 -10.76 20.23 0.77
CA GLU A 7 -9.37 20.46 0.31
C GLU A 7 -8.39 20.48 1.48
N SER A 8 -8.74 21.20 2.58
CA SER A 8 -7.92 21.26 3.79
C SER A 8 -7.74 19.89 4.45
N GLY A 9 -8.78 19.06 4.41
CA GLY A 9 -8.72 17.69 4.91
C GLY A 9 -7.72 16.82 4.14
N GLN A 10 -7.59 17.00 2.82
CA GLN A 10 -6.61 16.28 2.02
C GLN A 10 -5.17 16.65 2.39
N LEU A 11 -4.92 17.90 2.80
CA LEU A 11 -3.60 18.34 3.28
C LEU A 11 -3.25 17.70 4.63
N ALA A 12 -4.23 17.58 5.53
CA ALA A 12 -4.06 16.93 6.82
C ALA A 12 -3.77 15.43 6.68
N ASN A 13 -4.32 14.77 5.64
CA ASN A 13 -4.18 13.35 5.36
C ASN A 13 -3.15 13.04 4.25
N ALA A 14 -2.14 13.84 4.10
CA ALA A 14 -1.06 13.57 3.14
C ALA A 14 -0.25 12.34 3.59
N THR A 15 -0.58 11.16 3.04
CA THR A 15 0.10 9.91 3.36
C THR A 15 1.28 9.63 2.43
N GLY A 16 2.30 8.94 2.96
CA GLY A 16 3.43 8.43 2.15
C GLY A 16 2.96 7.54 1.00
N ALA A 17 1.92 6.73 1.21
CA ALA A 17 1.29 5.90 0.20
C ALA A 17 0.63 6.72 -0.92
N GLY A 18 -0.09 7.79 -0.58
CA GLY A 18 -0.68 8.71 -1.58
C GLY A 18 0.38 9.39 -2.44
N ALA A 19 1.47 9.82 -1.83
CA ALA A 19 2.62 10.37 -2.53
C ALA A 19 3.30 9.32 -3.43
N ALA A 20 3.41 8.07 -3.00
CA ALA A 20 3.95 6.98 -3.80
C ALA A 20 3.09 6.69 -5.05
N VAL A 21 1.76 6.60 -4.89
CA VAL A 21 0.83 6.41 -6.02
C VAL A 21 0.92 7.58 -7.01
N SER A 22 1.00 8.81 -6.53
CA SER A 22 1.17 9.99 -7.39
C SER A 22 2.49 9.94 -8.17
N ARG A 23 3.59 9.55 -7.52
CA ARG A 23 4.89 9.35 -8.18
C ARG A 23 4.86 8.23 -9.22
N MET A 24 4.23 7.10 -8.90
CA MET A 24 4.06 6.00 -9.86
C MET A 24 3.23 6.44 -11.06
N ALA A 25 2.09 7.09 -10.83
CA ALA A 25 1.23 7.58 -11.90
C ALA A 25 1.96 8.58 -12.82
N ALA A 26 2.71 9.49 -12.24
CA ALA A 26 3.56 10.41 -12.99
C ALA A 26 4.61 9.67 -13.85
N ARG A 27 5.21 8.61 -13.31
CA ARG A 27 6.18 7.76 -14.01
C ARG A 27 5.55 7.01 -15.18
N PHE A 28 4.33 6.49 -15.02
CA PHE A 28 3.58 5.82 -16.09
C PHE A 28 3.06 6.79 -17.16
N ALA A 29 2.63 7.98 -16.77
CA ALA A 29 2.17 9.02 -17.68
C ALA A 29 3.24 9.47 -18.67
N ALA A 30 4.48 9.42 -18.21
CA ALA A 30 5.62 9.86 -19.00
C ALA A 30 5.94 8.95 -20.21
N GLY A 31 5.45 7.71 -20.25
CA GLY A 31 5.74 6.78 -21.38
C GLY A 31 7.23 6.38 -21.49
N ASP A 32 7.69 6.13 -22.72
CA ASP A 32 9.10 5.81 -23.03
C ASP A 32 9.87 6.99 -23.66
N ASP A 33 9.32 8.19 -23.59
CA ASP A 33 9.88 9.41 -24.18
C ASP A 33 10.82 10.19 -23.21
N GLU A 34 11.24 11.36 -23.65
CA GLU A 34 12.15 12.26 -22.93
C GLU A 34 11.62 12.64 -21.54
N LEU A 35 10.32 12.89 -21.42
CA LEU A 35 9.66 13.17 -20.13
C LEU A 35 9.85 12.01 -19.16
N ALA A 36 9.66 10.77 -19.62
CA ALA A 36 9.85 9.58 -18.81
C ALA A 36 11.28 9.44 -18.29
N GLY A 37 12.26 9.81 -19.14
CA GLY A 37 13.67 9.84 -18.76
C GLY A 37 13.94 10.80 -17.62
N LEU A 38 13.51 12.06 -17.77
CA LEU A 38 13.68 13.11 -16.77
C LEU A 38 12.98 12.79 -15.44
N VAL A 39 11.78 12.24 -15.51
CA VAL A 39 11.00 11.84 -14.31
C VAL A 39 11.69 10.73 -13.55
N ARG A 40 12.15 9.69 -14.24
CA ARG A 40 12.90 8.60 -13.64
C ARG A 40 14.16 9.12 -12.97
N GLU A 41 14.96 9.93 -13.71
CA GLU A 41 16.21 10.48 -13.20
C GLU A 41 16.01 11.33 -11.93
N ARG A 42 14.96 12.16 -11.92
CA ARG A 42 14.58 12.97 -10.76
C ARG A 42 14.18 12.13 -9.55
N GLN A 43 13.37 11.07 -9.78
CA GLN A 43 12.91 10.19 -8.69
C GLN A 43 14.06 9.35 -8.12
N ASP A 44 14.94 8.84 -8.97
CA ASP A 44 16.11 8.07 -8.55
C ASP A 44 17.08 8.95 -7.74
N ALA A 45 17.26 10.22 -8.16
CA ALA A 45 18.04 11.19 -7.41
C ALA A 45 17.42 11.46 -6.03
N ALA A 46 16.10 11.66 -5.94
CA ALA A 46 15.41 11.90 -4.68
C ALA A 46 15.48 10.69 -3.72
N ALA A 47 15.31 9.47 -4.25
CA ALA A 47 15.45 8.25 -3.46
C ALA A 47 16.89 8.05 -2.95
N ARG A 48 17.91 8.38 -3.76
CA ARG A 48 19.32 8.34 -3.35
C ARG A 48 19.59 9.39 -2.26
N TRP A 49 19.07 10.59 -2.41
CA TRP A 49 19.17 11.65 -1.41
C TRP A 49 18.63 11.19 -0.05
N GLN A 50 17.41 10.64 -0.02
CA GLN A 50 16.77 10.15 1.20
C GLN A 50 17.58 9.04 1.90
N ARG A 51 18.13 8.09 1.13
CA ARG A 51 18.98 7.03 1.70
C ARG A 51 20.27 7.59 2.32
N LEU A 52 20.93 8.52 1.64
CA LEU A 52 22.15 9.15 2.12
C LEU A 52 21.90 10.03 3.34
N ASP A 53 20.81 10.79 3.37
CA ASP A 53 20.41 11.63 4.50
C ASP A 53 20.16 10.78 5.76
N LYS A 54 19.38 9.70 5.63
CA LYS A 54 19.18 8.74 6.73
C LYS A 54 20.52 8.13 7.22
N ALA A 55 21.42 7.78 6.31
CA ALA A 55 22.73 7.24 6.66
C ALA A 55 23.59 8.27 7.38
N LEU A 56 23.57 9.53 6.94
CA LEU A 56 24.29 10.63 7.57
C LEU A 56 23.75 10.95 8.97
N VAL A 57 22.43 10.99 9.14
CA VAL A 57 21.79 11.19 10.46
C VAL A 57 22.20 10.07 11.41
N LYS A 58 22.21 8.83 10.95
CA LYS A 58 22.67 7.67 11.74
C LYS A 58 24.15 7.81 12.11
N ALA A 59 25.03 8.12 11.16
CA ALA A 59 26.46 8.31 11.39
C ALA A 59 26.73 9.46 12.36
N ALA A 60 26.01 10.56 12.24
CA ALA A 60 26.12 11.71 13.11
C ALA A 60 25.62 11.46 14.54
N SER A 61 24.75 10.45 14.73
CA SER A 61 24.22 10.03 16.04
C SER A 61 25.17 9.08 16.80
N GLU A 62 26.25 8.62 16.18
CA GLU A 62 27.25 7.77 16.84
C GLU A 62 28.05 8.57 17.90
N PRO A 63 28.53 7.91 18.99
CA PRO A 63 29.38 8.54 19.97
C PRO A 63 30.64 9.20 19.35
N PRO A 64 31.12 10.35 19.85
CA PRO A 64 32.19 11.11 19.24
C PRO A 64 33.48 10.33 18.86
N GLY A 65 33.79 9.29 19.64
CA GLY A 65 34.98 8.43 19.40
C GLY A 65 34.80 7.37 18.32
N LYS A 66 33.58 7.17 17.81
CA LYS A 66 33.23 6.20 16.74
C LYS A 66 32.84 6.87 15.42
N ARG A 67 32.75 8.19 15.39
CA ARG A 67 32.32 8.93 14.22
C ARG A 67 33.44 9.05 13.17
N ASP A 68 33.09 8.73 11.93
CA ASP A 68 33.93 8.97 10.75
C ASP A 68 33.59 10.36 10.17
N LYS A 69 34.26 11.41 10.68
CA LYS A 69 34.04 12.79 10.22
C LYS A 69 34.40 13.01 8.74
N ALA A 70 35.34 12.25 8.19
CA ALA A 70 35.70 12.33 6.77
C ALA A 70 34.62 11.73 5.89
N GLY A 71 34.09 10.57 6.27
CA GLY A 71 32.96 9.92 5.61
C GLY A 71 31.69 10.79 5.69
N GLU A 72 31.39 11.40 6.85
CA GLU A 72 30.25 12.32 7.00
C GLU A 72 30.40 13.56 6.09
N ALA A 73 31.60 14.10 5.96
CA ALA A 73 31.85 15.27 5.08
C ALA A 73 31.64 14.89 3.60
N ALA A 74 32.13 13.72 3.18
CA ALA A 74 31.93 13.20 1.83
C ALA A 74 30.42 12.95 1.53
N GLN A 75 29.69 12.40 2.49
CA GLN A 75 28.23 12.20 2.34
C GLN A 75 27.48 13.53 2.21
N ARG A 76 27.86 14.57 2.97
CA ARG A 76 27.25 15.91 2.81
C ARG A 76 27.50 16.50 1.43
N GLN A 77 28.73 16.40 0.91
CA GLN A 77 29.04 16.84 -0.45
C GLN A 77 28.21 16.10 -1.50
N GLU A 78 28.02 14.80 -1.33
CA GLU A 78 27.17 14.01 -2.21
C GLU A 78 25.69 14.43 -2.13
N LEU A 79 25.17 14.69 -0.92
CA LEU A 79 23.81 15.23 -0.71
C LEU A 79 23.61 16.57 -1.42
N ASP A 80 24.57 17.50 -1.31
CA ASP A 80 24.54 18.82 -1.97
C ASP A 80 24.56 18.68 -3.50
N ALA A 81 25.36 17.76 -4.03
CA ALA A 81 25.41 17.47 -5.47
C ALA A 81 24.08 16.89 -5.98
N ILE A 82 23.46 15.97 -5.21
CA ILE A 82 22.16 15.39 -5.57
C ILE A 82 21.05 16.45 -5.46
N ASP A 83 21.07 17.32 -4.45
CA ASP A 83 20.11 18.41 -4.31
C ASP A 83 20.17 19.37 -5.50
N THR A 84 21.38 19.74 -5.92
CA THR A 84 21.60 20.55 -7.12
C THR A 84 21.05 19.87 -8.38
N LYS A 85 21.28 18.56 -8.51
CA LYS A 85 20.75 17.77 -9.63
C LYS A 85 19.22 17.74 -9.63
N ILE A 86 18.59 17.54 -8.46
CA ILE A 86 17.11 17.54 -8.32
C ILE A 86 16.55 18.90 -8.74
N LYS A 87 17.11 20.01 -8.24
CA LYS A 87 16.69 21.36 -8.62
C LYS A 87 16.77 21.63 -10.11
N ARG A 88 17.84 21.16 -10.77
CA ARG A 88 17.99 21.27 -12.21
C ARG A 88 16.90 20.49 -12.96
N LEU A 89 16.67 19.24 -12.56
CA LEU A 89 15.63 18.39 -13.17
C LEU A 89 14.21 18.93 -12.94
N ASP A 90 13.94 19.50 -11.74
CA ASP A 90 12.66 20.16 -11.46
C ASP A 90 12.43 21.38 -12.35
N ALA A 91 13.46 22.19 -12.57
CA ALA A 91 13.38 23.35 -13.48
C ALA A 91 13.16 22.93 -14.95
N GLU A 92 13.83 21.87 -15.39
CA GLU A 92 13.70 21.31 -16.73
C GLU A 92 12.30 20.71 -16.94
N LEU A 93 11.79 19.95 -15.98
CA LEU A 93 10.42 19.42 -15.98
C LEU A 93 9.36 20.53 -15.99
N ALA A 94 9.55 21.58 -15.18
CA ALA A 94 8.63 22.71 -15.13
C ALA A 94 8.58 23.51 -16.42
N SER A 95 9.71 23.67 -17.09
CA SER A 95 9.81 24.45 -18.35
C SER A 95 9.32 23.67 -19.56
N SER A 96 9.71 22.40 -19.67
CA SER A 96 9.42 21.57 -20.83
C SER A 96 8.08 20.83 -20.73
N PHE A 97 7.64 20.55 -19.50
CA PHE A 97 6.43 19.74 -19.22
C PHE A 97 5.59 20.32 -18.06
N PRO A 98 5.02 21.54 -18.21
CA PRO A 98 4.33 22.23 -17.12
C PRO A 98 3.15 21.43 -16.52
N GLN A 99 2.42 20.64 -17.33
CA GLN A 99 1.35 19.78 -16.84
C GLN A 99 1.86 18.65 -15.94
N PHE A 100 3.07 18.20 -16.18
CA PHE A 100 3.71 17.19 -15.32
C PHE A 100 4.17 17.79 -13.98
N ALA A 101 4.68 19.01 -13.98
CA ALA A 101 5.09 19.71 -12.75
C ALA A 101 3.92 19.89 -11.78
N GLU A 102 2.69 20.12 -12.27
CA GLU A 102 1.48 20.17 -11.45
C GLU A 102 1.13 18.82 -10.81
N LEU A 103 1.50 17.71 -11.43
CA LEU A 103 1.20 16.35 -10.96
C LEU A 103 2.23 15.84 -9.94
N SER A 104 3.47 16.30 -10.03
CA SER A 104 4.55 15.90 -9.12
C SER A 104 4.48 16.60 -7.75
N ALA A 105 3.74 17.70 -7.63
CA ALA A 105 3.39 18.34 -6.37
C ALA A 105 1.89 18.08 -6.09
N PRO A 106 1.53 17.13 -5.21
CA PRO A 106 0.13 16.79 -4.96
C PRO A 106 -0.59 17.97 -4.31
N LYS A 107 -1.19 18.82 -5.14
CA LYS A 107 -2.15 19.81 -4.68
C LYS A 107 -3.45 19.09 -4.33
N PRO A 108 -4.18 19.52 -3.30
CA PRO A 108 -5.52 19.03 -3.03
C PRO A 108 -6.39 19.06 -4.31
N VAL A 109 -7.15 18.02 -4.54
CA VAL A 109 -8.12 17.97 -5.63
C VAL A 109 -9.36 18.71 -5.19
N SER A 110 -9.79 19.70 -5.95
CA SER A 110 -10.99 20.44 -5.63
C SER A 110 -12.24 19.55 -5.66
N LEU A 111 -13.29 19.96 -4.97
CA LEU A 111 -14.55 19.24 -4.96
C LEU A 111 -15.12 19.09 -6.38
N ALA A 112 -15.09 20.18 -7.16
CA ALA A 112 -15.60 20.18 -8.55
C ALA A 112 -14.80 19.24 -9.45
N GLU A 113 -13.47 19.22 -9.32
CA GLU A 113 -12.60 18.29 -10.05
C GLU A 113 -12.88 16.85 -9.63
N THR A 114 -13.02 16.58 -8.32
CA THR A 114 -13.37 15.24 -7.81
C THR A 114 -14.70 14.76 -8.38
N GLN A 115 -15.72 15.62 -8.44
CA GLN A 115 -17.01 15.29 -9.03
C GLN A 115 -16.90 14.96 -10.53
N ALA A 116 -16.06 15.69 -11.25
CA ALA A 116 -15.81 15.44 -12.69
C ALA A 116 -15.10 14.10 -12.95
N LEU A 117 -14.29 13.61 -12.00
CA LEU A 117 -13.60 12.31 -12.10
C LEU A 117 -14.51 11.10 -11.87
N LEU A 118 -15.70 11.29 -11.26
CA LEU A 118 -16.62 10.21 -10.93
C LEU A 118 -17.57 9.91 -12.09
N ALA A 119 -17.75 8.62 -12.39
CA ALA A 119 -18.81 8.15 -13.27
C ALA A 119 -20.20 8.24 -12.59
N GLY A 120 -21.28 8.07 -13.38
CA GLY A 120 -22.65 8.21 -12.88
C GLY A 120 -23.03 7.18 -11.80
N ASP A 121 -22.39 6.02 -11.79
CA ASP A 121 -22.61 4.94 -10.82
C ASP A 121 -21.46 4.82 -9.78
N GLU A 122 -20.63 5.86 -9.67
CA GLU A 122 -19.51 5.92 -8.72
C GLU A 122 -19.75 6.95 -7.63
N ALA A 123 -19.14 6.72 -6.48
CA ALA A 123 -19.08 7.65 -5.36
C ALA A 123 -17.68 7.63 -4.71
N LEU A 124 -17.33 8.74 -4.03
CA LEU A 124 -16.14 8.81 -3.19
C LEU A 124 -16.57 9.08 -1.75
N LEU A 125 -16.02 8.33 -0.81
CA LEU A 125 -16.05 8.63 0.62
C LEU A 125 -14.64 8.96 1.08
N THR A 126 -14.44 10.11 1.71
CA THR A 126 -13.18 10.42 2.40
C THR A 126 -13.45 10.73 3.86
N TYR A 127 -12.65 10.14 4.73
CA TYR A 127 -12.74 10.31 6.18
C TYR A 127 -11.62 11.22 6.66
N LEU A 128 -11.91 11.96 7.73
CA LEU A 128 -10.95 12.76 8.49
C LEU A 128 -11.17 12.42 9.96
N VAL A 129 -10.16 11.85 10.60
CA VAL A 129 -10.26 11.38 11.99
C VAL A 129 -9.42 12.28 12.89
N TRP A 130 -10.10 12.93 13.85
CA TRP A 130 -9.47 13.77 14.88
C TRP A 130 -9.72 13.18 16.26
N ASN A 131 -9.04 13.71 17.26
CA ASN A 131 -9.08 13.14 18.61
C ASN A 131 -10.49 13.00 19.18
N ASN A 132 -11.36 14.00 18.99
CA ASN A 132 -12.68 14.04 19.64
C ASN A 132 -13.86 13.85 18.67
N ARG A 133 -13.63 13.90 17.36
CA ARG A 133 -14.67 13.80 16.33
C ARG A 133 -14.05 13.43 14.99
N SER A 134 -14.85 12.92 14.11
CA SER A 134 -14.43 12.61 12.75
C SER A 134 -15.38 13.28 11.74
N TYR A 135 -14.98 13.34 10.51
CA TYR A 135 -15.80 13.82 9.41
C TYR A 135 -15.79 12.83 8.26
N VAL A 136 -16.91 12.74 7.55
CA VAL A 136 -16.98 12.03 6.29
C VAL A 136 -17.53 12.97 5.21
N PHE A 137 -16.85 13.01 4.08
CA PHE A 137 -17.35 13.63 2.86
C PHE A 137 -17.79 12.52 1.91
N ALA A 138 -19.07 12.55 1.53
CA ALA A 138 -19.64 11.68 0.50
C ALA A 138 -19.84 12.50 -0.77
N VAL A 139 -19.13 12.13 -1.83
CA VAL A 139 -19.11 12.88 -3.09
C VAL A 139 -19.66 12.00 -4.21
N ARG A 140 -20.61 12.53 -4.95
CA ARG A 140 -21.10 11.99 -6.21
C ARG A 140 -20.86 13.03 -7.31
N ARG A 141 -21.01 12.64 -8.56
CA ARG A 141 -20.86 13.53 -9.71
C ARG A 141 -21.72 14.80 -9.61
N ASP A 142 -22.91 14.70 -9.04
CA ASP A 142 -23.95 15.73 -9.03
C ASP A 142 -24.27 16.29 -7.62
N ARG A 143 -23.72 15.68 -6.57
CA ARG A 143 -24.05 16.04 -5.18
C ARG A 143 -22.93 15.72 -4.21
N VAL A 144 -22.94 16.40 -3.07
CA VAL A 144 -21.98 16.21 -1.98
C VAL A 144 -22.66 16.38 -0.63
N LEU A 145 -22.19 15.64 0.35
CA LEU A 145 -22.55 15.80 1.75
C LEU A 145 -21.29 15.70 2.61
N ALA A 146 -21.08 16.68 3.48
CA ALA A 146 -20.15 16.59 4.59
C ALA A 146 -20.92 16.32 5.88
N LYS A 147 -20.50 15.32 6.64
CA LYS A 147 -21.15 14.94 7.89
C LYS A 147 -20.12 14.80 9.01
N GLU A 148 -20.39 15.46 10.14
CA GLU A 148 -19.67 15.22 11.37
C GLU A 148 -20.11 13.89 11.98
N ILE A 149 -19.14 13.14 12.47
CA ILE A 149 -19.31 11.88 13.18
C ILE A 149 -18.84 12.13 14.61
N ALA A 150 -19.74 12.01 15.58
CA ALA A 150 -19.39 12.13 17.01
C ALA A 150 -18.65 10.86 17.50
N PHE A 151 -17.44 10.66 16.99
CA PHE A 151 -16.62 9.46 17.19
C PHE A 151 -15.16 9.85 16.90
N GLY A 152 -14.34 9.85 17.96
CA GLY A 152 -12.95 10.29 17.89
C GLY A 152 -11.99 9.16 17.50
N ALA A 153 -10.70 9.50 17.44
CA ALA A 153 -9.65 8.58 17.02
C ALA A 153 -9.55 7.36 17.96
N GLU A 154 -9.57 7.56 19.28
CA GLU A 154 -9.46 6.49 20.28
C GLU A 154 -10.64 5.51 20.18
N GLU A 155 -11.86 6.02 20.17
CA GLU A 155 -13.08 5.20 20.06
C GLU A 155 -13.13 4.42 18.73
N LEU A 156 -12.60 5.03 17.66
CA LEU A 156 -12.52 4.41 16.34
C LEU A 156 -11.49 3.29 16.33
N ASP A 157 -10.33 3.51 16.96
CA ASP A 157 -9.27 2.52 17.09
C ASP A 157 -9.74 1.30 17.88
N GLU A 158 -10.39 1.52 19.03
CA GLU A 158 -11.00 0.44 19.81
C GLU A 158 -12.02 -0.38 19.00
N ALA A 159 -12.90 0.31 18.24
CA ALA A 159 -13.92 -0.36 17.45
C ALA A 159 -13.32 -1.18 16.30
N VAL A 160 -12.30 -0.66 15.62
CA VAL A 160 -11.59 -1.33 14.53
C VAL A 160 -10.78 -2.50 15.07
N THR A 161 -10.00 -2.32 16.13
CA THR A 161 -9.21 -3.37 16.78
C THR A 161 -10.09 -4.54 17.16
N ALA A 162 -11.22 -4.28 17.83
CA ALA A 162 -12.15 -5.32 18.24
C ALA A 162 -12.86 -6.05 17.06
N LEU A 163 -12.91 -5.45 15.86
CA LEU A 163 -13.38 -6.13 14.66
C LEU A 163 -12.26 -6.94 14.00
N ARG A 164 -11.04 -6.42 14.02
CA ARG A 164 -9.87 -7.09 13.46
C ARG A 164 -9.50 -8.38 14.18
N GLU A 165 -9.72 -8.46 15.50
CA GLU A 165 -9.55 -9.70 16.26
C GLU A 165 -10.30 -10.89 15.64
N GLY A 166 -11.48 -10.64 15.03
CA GLY A 166 -12.26 -11.65 14.34
C GLY A 166 -11.82 -11.92 12.89
N LEU A 167 -10.84 -11.20 12.38
CA LEU A 167 -10.30 -11.32 11.02
C LEU A 167 -8.84 -11.78 11.01
N ASP A 168 -8.19 -11.84 12.18
CA ASP A 168 -6.79 -12.17 12.30
C ASP A 168 -6.58 -13.69 12.30
N PRO A 169 -5.87 -14.27 11.32
CA PRO A 169 -5.60 -15.70 11.23
C PRO A 169 -4.41 -16.17 12.08
N LEU A 170 -3.68 -15.27 12.77
CA LEU A 170 -2.39 -15.58 13.40
C LEU A 170 -2.41 -16.74 14.41
N ASN A 171 -3.57 -17.04 15.02
CA ASN A 171 -3.73 -18.12 15.99
C ASN A 171 -4.59 -19.28 15.46
N VAL A 172 -4.96 -19.27 14.17
CA VAL A 172 -5.82 -20.27 13.55
C VAL A 172 -4.98 -21.45 13.07
N ARG A 173 -5.16 -22.63 13.69
CA ARG A 173 -4.53 -23.89 13.27
C ARG A 173 -5.53 -24.84 12.61
N THR A 174 -6.77 -24.75 13.03
CA THR A 174 -7.88 -25.55 12.50
C THR A 174 -9.09 -24.66 12.23
N LEU A 175 -10.07 -25.15 11.47
CA LEU A 175 -11.33 -24.42 11.24
C LEU A 175 -12.08 -24.08 12.52
N ALA A 176 -11.87 -24.85 13.59
CA ALA A 176 -12.49 -24.61 14.90
C ALA A 176 -11.87 -23.42 15.63
N ASP A 177 -10.63 -23.07 15.33
CA ASP A 177 -9.91 -21.96 15.95
C ASP A 177 -10.28 -20.61 15.31
N ILE A 178 -10.99 -20.60 14.17
CA ILE A 178 -11.38 -19.35 13.50
C ILE A 178 -12.26 -18.53 14.46
N PRO A 179 -11.81 -17.32 14.88
CA PRO A 179 -12.59 -16.49 15.79
C PRO A 179 -13.89 -16.06 15.11
N SER A 180 -14.98 -16.06 15.86
CA SER A 180 -16.25 -15.61 15.29
C SER A 180 -16.28 -14.09 15.15
N PHE A 181 -16.46 -13.61 13.92
CA PHE A 181 -16.55 -12.19 13.62
C PHE A 181 -17.77 -11.53 14.28
N ASN A 182 -17.57 -10.35 14.86
CA ASN A 182 -18.61 -9.66 15.61
C ASN A 182 -19.52 -8.78 14.71
N THR A 183 -20.52 -9.40 14.09
CA THR A 183 -21.48 -8.71 13.21
C THR A 183 -22.29 -7.60 13.91
N THR A 184 -22.46 -7.68 15.23
CA THR A 184 -23.15 -6.62 16.00
C THR A 184 -22.29 -5.35 16.10
N ARG A 185 -20.99 -5.51 16.38
CA ARG A 185 -20.05 -4.38 16.37
C ARG A 185 -19.88 -3.80 14.95
N ALA A 186 -19.81 -4.67 13.93
CA ALA A 186 -19.74 -4.25 12.53
C ALA A 186 -20.98 -3.42 12.12
N PHE A 187 -22.18 -3.80 12.59
CA PHE A 187 -23.39 -3.01 12.37
C PHE A 187 -23.33 -1.68 13.14
N ALA A 188 -22.89 -1.67 14.41
CA ALA A 188 -22.77 -0.45 15.19
C ALA A 188 -21.78 0.55 14.55
N LEU A 189 -20.65 0.05 14.03
CA LEU A 189 -19.68 0.90 13.33
C LEU A 189 -20.28 1.43 12.02
N TYR A 190 -20.95 0.58 11.22
CA TYR A 190 -21.67 1.02 10.02
C TYR A 190 -22.65 2.18 10.32
N GLN A 191 -23.44 2.07 11.39
CA GLN A 191 -24.40 3.10 11.78
C GLN A 191 -23.73 4.45 12.10
N LYS A 192 -22.50 4.42 12.59
CA LYS A 192 -21.77 5.64 12.95
C LYS A 192 -21.07 6.29 11.77
N ILE A 193 -20.37 5.48 10.95
CA ILE A 193 -19.44 6.05 9.95
C ILE A 193 -19.97 6.03 8.51
N PHE A 194 -20.93 5.16 8.17
CA PHE A 194 -21.38 4.98 6.79
C PHE A 194 -22.87 5.36 6.60
N GLN A 195 -23.76 4.85 7.44
CA GLN A 195 -25.21 5.09 7.35
C GLN A 195 -25.59 6.57 7.28
N PRO A 196 -24.94 7.51 8.00
CA PRO A 196 -25.32 8.93 7.96
C PRO A 196 -25.21 9.58 6.59
N VAL A 197 -24.39 9.03 5.71
CA VAL A 197 -24.16 9.55 4.34
C VAL A 197 -24.67 8.61 3.25
N GLU A 198 -25.21 7.45 3.60
CA GLU A 198 -25.55 6.41 2.62
C GLU A 198 -26.60 6.87 1.60
N HIS A 199 -27.54 7.74 1.99
CA HIS A 199 -28.57 8.28 1.09
C HIS A 199 -27.97 9.10 -0.08
N ILE A 200 -26.76 9.64 0.08
CA ILE A 200 -26.03 10.31 -1.03
C ILE A 200 -25.56 9.30 -2.06
N LEU A 201 -25.35 8.03 -1.64
CA LEU A 201 -24.82 6.99 -2.50
C LEU A 201 -25.91 6.32 -3.37
N ASP A 202 -27.15 6.78 -3.32
CA ASP A 202 -28.22 6.22 -4.14
C ASP A 202 -27.86 6.24 -5.63
N GLY A 203 -27.97 5.06 -6.28
CA GLY A 203 -27.53 4.84 -7.66
C GLY A 203 -26.04 4.55 -7.82
N ALA A 204 -25.24 4.58 -6.74
CA ALA A 204 -23.86 4.11 -6.80
C ALA A 204 -23.81 2.59 -6.77
N ARG A 205 -22.93 2.04 -7.58
CA ARG A 205 -22.54 0.61 -7.60
C ARG A 205 -21.13 0.43 -7.10
N HIS A 206 -20.28 1.45 -7.28
CA HIS A 206 -18.89 1.44 -6.90
C HIS A 206 -18.58 2.63 -5.98
N VAL A 207 -17.93 2.37 -4.86
CA VAL A 207 -17.56 3.37 -3.85
C VAL A 207 -16.05 3.35 -3.67
N PHE A 208 -15.41 4.46 -4.03
CA PHE A 208 -14.02 4.73 -3.66
C PHE A 208 -13.98 5.20 -2.20
N VAL A 209 -13.07 4.68 -1.42
CA VAL A 209 -12.92 5.04 -0.02
C VAL A 209 -11.49 5.53 0.23
N VAL A 210 -11.37 6.73 0.76
CA VAL A 210 -10.12 7.27 1.32
C VAL A 210 -10.27 7.22 2.85
N PRO A 211 -9.78 6.13 3.49
CA PRO A 211 -9.86 5.98 4.93
C PRO A 211 -8.81 6.83 5.63
N ASP A 212 -9.02 7.09 6.92
CA ASP A 212 -8.10 7.79 7.78
C ASP A 212 -8.00 7.13 9.16
N GLY A 213 -6.86 7.28 9.84
CA GLY A 213 -6.59 6.67 11.13
C GLY A 213 -6.80 5.15 11.11
N ALA A 214 -7.41 4.61 12.13
CA ALA A 214 -7.65 3.16 12.28
C ALA A 214 -8.44 2.55 11.11
N LEU A 215 -9.28 3.34 10.38
CA LEU A 215 -10.03 2.83 9.23
C LEU A 215 -9.14 2.34 8.08
N GLN A 216 -7.88 2.76 8.01
CA GLN A 216 -6.93 2.28 7.01
C GLN A 216 -6.67 0.77 7.13
N SER A 217 -6.84 0.22 8.32
CA SER A 217 -6.60 -1.19 8.62
C SER A 217 -7.85 -2.07 8.56
N LEU A 218 -9.05 -1.50 8.27
CA LEU A 218 -10.30 -2.23 8.20
C LEU A 218 -10.91 -2.16 6.80
N PRO A 219 -11.07 -3.29 6.08
CA PRO A 219 -11.83 -3.29 4.82
C PRO A 219 -13.30 -2.97 5.13
N LEU A 220 -13.80 -1.79 4.71
CA LEU A 220 -15.17 -1.38 5.03
C LEU A 220 -16.26 -2.31 4.50
N GLY A 221 -15.92 -3.17 3.54
CA GLY A 221 -16.80 -4.20 3.01
C GLY A 221 -17.31 -5.20 4.06
N VAL A 222 -16.58 -5.37 5.20
CA VAL A 222 -16.98 -6.25 6.30
C VAL A 222 -18.01 -5.62 7.25
N LEU A 223 -18.35 -4.35 7.06
CA LEU A 223 -19.44 -3.72 7.80
C LEU A 223 -20.77 -4.37 7.45
N VAL A 224 -21.70 -4.36 8.41
CA VAL A 224 -23.00 -5.01 8.30
C VAL A 224 -24.09 -3.94 8.21
N THR A 225 -24.92 -3.98 7.17
CA THR A 225 -25.94 -2.96 6.89
C THR A 225 -27.27 -3.19 7.61
N LYS A 226 -27.49 -4.41 8.12
CA LYS A 226 -28.71 -4.77 8.88
C LYS A 226 -28.34 -5.59 10.09
N LYS A 227 -28.91 -5.26 11.25
CA LYS A 227 -28.69 -6.02 12.49
C LYS A 227 -29.16 -7.47 12.31
N SER A 228 -28.27 -8.42 12.53
CA SER A 228 -28.62 -9.84 12.55
C SER A 228 -29.47 -10.16 13.76
N LYS A 229 -30.51 -11.01 13.59
CA LYS A 229 -31.35 -11.47 14.72
C LYS A 229 -30.56 -12.30 15.72
N ARG A 230 -29.58 -13.07 15.24
CA ARG A 230 -28.62 -13.86 16.05
C ARG A 230 -27.23 -13.64 15.49
N ARG A 231 -26.22 -13.69 16.35
CA ARG A 231 -24.81 -13.67 15.92
C ARG A 231 -24.55 -14.97 15.12
N PRO A 232 -24.00 -14.88 13.90
CA PRO A 232 -23.62 -16.07 13.15
C PRO A 232 -22.56 -16.88 13.93
N THR A 233 -22.72 -18.19 13.97
CA THR A 233 -21.79 -19.14 14.61
C THR A 233 -21.19 -20.12 13.63
N ASP A 234 -21.66 -20.08 12.37
CA ASP A 234 -21.25 -20.95 11.28
C ASP A 234 -21.15 -20.20 9.95
N PHE A 235 -20.60 -20.85 8.96
CA PHE A 235 -20.46 -20.28 7.62
C PHE A 235 -21.79 -19.99 6.92
N ALA A 236 -22.85 -20.74 7.22
CA ALA A 236 -24.17 -20.51 6.65
C ALA A 236 -24.73 -19.17 7.14
N GLY A 237 -24.66 -18.91 8.43
CA GLY A 237 -25.07 -17.63 9.02
C GLY A 237 -24.29 -16.43 8.48
N TYR A 238 -22.98 -16.58 8.26
CA TYR A 238 -22.19 -15.51 7.64
C TYR A 238 -22.56 -15.28 6.17
N ARG A 239 -22.96 -16.33 5.43
CA ARG A 239 -23.45 -16.15 4.05
C ARG A 239 -24.75 -15.36 3.98
N GLU A 240 -25.60 -15.40 5.01
CA GLU A 240 -26.86 -14.65 5.06
C GLU A 240 -26.68 -13.23 5.59
N THR A 241 -25.51 -12.91 6.14
CA THR A 241 -25.23 -11.60 6.70
C THR A 241 -25.27 -10.51 5.62
N ALA A 242 -25.91 -9.38 5.95
CA ALA A 242 -26.05 -8.24 5.05
C ALA A 242 -24.76 -7.40 5.03
N TRP A 243 -23.70 -7.95 4.45
CA TRP A 243 -22.42 -7.28 4.30
C TRP A 243 -22.51 -6.04 3.40
N LEU A 244 -21.77 -4.98 3.74
CA LEU A 244 -21.70 -3.78 2.91
C LEU A 244 -21.13 -4.09 1.51
N ALA A 245 -20.16 -5.03 1.42
CA ALA A 245 -19.59 -5.50 0.15
C ALA A 245 -20.61 -6.14 -0.80
N ARG A 246 -21.80 -6.55 -0.32
CA ARG A 246 -22.88 -7.04 -1.19
C ARG A 246 -23.67 -5.92 -1.86
N LYS A 247 -23.59 -4.72 -1.30
CA LYS A 247 -24.32 -3.55 -1.79
C LYS A 247 -23.47 -2.73 -2.74
N TYR A 248 -22.18 -2.60 -2.44
CA TYR A 248 -21.24 -1.78 -3.20
C TYR A 248 -19.96 -2.55 -3.51
N ALA A 249 -19.47 -2.45 -4.74
CA ALA A 249 -18.05 -2.69 -5.02
C ALA A 249 -17.24 -1.57 -4.35
N MET A 250 -16.18 -1.92 -3.64
CA MET A 250 -15.41 -0.93 -2.87
C MET A 250 -13.94 -0.97 -3.26
N THR A 251 -13.37 0.20 -3.47
CA THR A 251 -11.94 0.38 -3.73
C THR A 251 -11.36 1.35 -2.70
N THR A 252 -10.38 0.90 -1.94
CA THR A 252 -9.63 1.76 -1.02
C THR A 252 -8.56 2.52 -1.79
N LEU A 253 -8.52 3.83 -1.59
CA LEU A 253 -7.53 4.73 -2.16
C LEU A 253 -6.71 5.38 -1.04
N PRO A 254 -5.40 5.55 -1.18
CA PRO A 254 -4.58 6.21 -0.17
C PRO A 254 -4.80 7.74 -0.11
N SER A 255 -5.40 8.34 -1.15
CA SER A 255 -5.73 9.76 -1.20
C SER A 255 -6.72 10.07 -2.32
N VAL A 256 -7.37 11.23 -2.27
CA VAL A 256 -8.23 11.73 -3.38
C VAL A 256 -7.40 11.98 -4.64
N SER A 257 -6.17 12.45 -4.50
CA SER A 257 -5.26 12.66 -5.63
C SER A 257 -4.89 11.36 -6.36
N SER A 258 -4.97 10.21 -5.67
CA SER A 258 -4.80 8.90 -6.30
C SER A 258 -5.90 8.60 -7.31
N LEU A 259 -7.16 9.02 -7.05
CA LEU A 259 -8.24 8.90 -8.04
C LEU A 259 -7.94 9.72 -9.30
N ARG A 260 -7.50 10.98 -9.12
CA ARG A 260 -7.08 11.83 -10.23
C ARG A 260 -5.98 11.17 -11.06
N ALA A 261 -4.94 10.69 -10.38
CA ALA A 261 -3.82 10.02 -11.02
C ALA A 261 -4.28 8.80 -11.83
N LEU A 262 -5.09 7.92 -11.26
CA LEU A 262 -5.63 6.75 -11.94
C LEU A 262 -6.48 7.12 -13.15
N ARG A 263 -7.34 8.15 -13.06
CA ARG A 263 -8.21 8.56 -14.17
C ARG A 263 -7.46 9.27 -15.30
N THR A 264 -6.45 10.06 -14.97
CA THR A 264 -5.67 10.82 -15.96
C THR A 264 -4.69 9.91 -16.72
N PHE A 265 -4.13 8.92 -16.03
CA PHE A 265 -3.01 8.12 -16.56
C PHE A 265 -3.35 6.67 -16.84
N ALA A 266 -4.56 6.19 -16.48
CA ALA A 266 -4.98 4.85 -16.86
C ALA A 266 -4.94 4.69 -18.38
N ARG A 267 -3.94 3.95 -18.85
CA ARG A 267 -3.85 3.47 -20.22
C ARG A 267 -4.34 2.02 -20.25
N ARG A 268 -4.89 1.56 -21.36
CA ARG A 268 -5.08 0.13 -21.57
C ARG A 268 -3.72 -0.54 -21.52
N ALA A 269 -3.56 -1.52 -20.63
CA ALA A 269 -2.36 -2.33 -20.57
C ALA A 269 -2.06 -2.94 -21.96
N LYS A 270 -0.81 -2.86 -22.38
CA LYS A 270 -0.34 -3.51 -23.62
C LYS A 270 0.16 -4.92 -23.35
N ALA A 271 0.15 -5.33 -22.09
CA ALA A 271 0.57 -6.64 -21.64
C ALA A 271 -0.18 -7.75 -22.40
N THR A 272 0.54 -8.76 -22.84
CA THR A 272 0.01 -9.88 -23.62
C THR A 272 -0.05 -11.18 -22.83
N ARG A 273 0.87 -11.37 -21.88
CA ARG A 273 0.92 -12.56 -21.01
C ARG A 273 -0.14 -12.47 -19.92
N PRO A 274 -0.92 -13.53 -19.70
CA PRO A 274 -2.04 -13.45 -18.77
C PRO A 274 -1.62 -13.28 -17.31
N PHE A 275 -0.51 -13.91 -16.86
CA PHE A 275 -0.18 -14.05 -15.45
C PHE A 275 1.32 -14.24 -15.20
N LEU A 276 1.80 -13.73 -14.06
CA LEU A 276 3.06 -14.08 -13.42
C LEU A 276 2.81 -14.24 -11.91
N GLY A 277 3.10 -15.42 -11.37
CA GLY A 277 3.03 -15.70 -9.93
C GLY A 277 4.43 -15.70 -9.31
N ILE A 278 4.60 -14.97 -8.21
CA ILE A 278 5.84 -14.86 -7.45
C ILE A 278 5.56 -15.28 -6.00
N GLY A 279 6.22 -16.31 -5.50
CA GLY A 279 5.96 -16.78 -4.12
C GLY A 279 6.72 -18.02 -3.74
N ASP A 280 6.30 -18.68 -2.64
CA ASP A 280 6.99 -19.83 -2.07
C ASP A 280 8.52 -19.62 -2.06
N PRO A 281 9.01 -18.51 -1.49
CA PRO A 281 10.45 -18.24 -1.46
C PRO A 281 11.16 -19.33 -0.66
N LYS A 282 12.40 -19.66 -1.05
CA LYS A 282 13.20 -20.64 -0.31
C LYS A 282 13.67 -20.04 1.02
N LEU A 283 12.96 -20.41 2.08
CA LEU A 283 13.21 -20.04 3.46
C LEU A 283 13.42 -21.30 4.30
N ASP A 284 14.23 -21.22 5.36
CA ASP A 284 14.65 -22.38 6.17
C ASP A 284 13.86 -22.49 7.50
N GLY A 285 13.02 -21.50 7.85
CA GLY A 285 12.23 -21.53 9.08
C GLY A 285 11.11 -22.56 9.04
N GLU A 286 10.71 -23.06 10.22
CA GLU A 286 9.64 -24.05 10.34
C GLU A 286 8.30 -23.54 9.85
N THR A 287 7.59 -24.34 9.04
CA THR A 287 6.24 -24.03 8.54
C THR A 287 5.27 -23.81 9.71
N GLY A 288 4.48 -22.74 9.63
CA GLY A 288 3.48 -22.40 10.67
C GLY A 288 4.04 -21.72 11.92
N SER A 289 5.33 -21.42 11.98
CA SER A 289 5.95 -20.60 13.02
C SER A 289 5.72 -19.10 12.77
N SER A 290 4.46 -18.65 12.82
CA SER A 290 4.08 -17.23 12.69
C SER A 290 4.38 -16.39 13.93
N ARG A 291 5.19 -16.91 14.85
CA ARG A 291 5.56 -16.17 16.06
C ARG A 291 6.60 -15.15 15.68
N GLY A 292 6.27 -13.88 15.95
CA GLY A 292 7.16 -12.75 15.83
C GLY A 292 8.58 -13.12 16.27
N LEU A 293 9.40 -13.43 15.29
CA LEU A 293 10.81 -13.59 15.53
C LEU A 293 11.27 -12.26 16.12
N LYS A 294 11.64 -12.24 17.39
CA LYS A 294 12.46 -11.18 17.96
C LYS A 294 13.83 -11.25 17.28
N LEU A 295 13.85 -10.93 15.99
CA LEU A 295 15.07 -10.81 15.21
C LEU A 295 15.77 -9.55 15.70
N ALA A 296 16.84 -9.73 16.43
CA ALA A 296 17.56 -8.66 17.11
C ALA A 296 18.11 -7.57 16.20
N SER A 297 18.24 -7.84 14.90
CA SER A 297 18.56 -6.85 13.85
C SER A 297 18.52 -7.54 12.50
N LEU A 298 17.62 -7.14 11.61
CA LEU A 298 17.60 -7.63 10.23
C LEU A 298 18.51 -6.85 9.28
N PHE A 299 19.08 -5.73 9.73
CA PHE A 299 19.86 -4.87 8.85
C PHE A 299 21.31 -4.75 9.31
N THR A 300 22.21 -4.89 8.35
CA THR A 300 23.63 -4.55 8.54
C THR A 300 23.78 -3.01 8.70
N PRO A 301 24.90 -2.52 9.25
CA PRO A 301 25.19 -1.10 9.32
C PRO A 301 25.14 -0.37 7.97
N ARG A 302 25.17 -1.11 6.86
CA ARG A 302 25.13 -0.58 5.48
C ARG A 302 23.70 -0.44 4.92
N GLY A 303 22.66 -0.72 5.70
CA GLY A 303 21.27 -0.64 5.25
C GLY A 303 20.80 -1.80 4.35
N VAL A 304 21.59 -2.84 4.22
CA VAL A 304 21.28 -4.09 3.51
C VAL A 304 20.72 -5.07 4.52
N ALA A 305 19.67 -5.83 4.18
CA ALA A 305 19.11 -6.84 5.07
C ALA A 305 20.16 -7.93 5.39
N ASP A 306 20.08 -8.47 6.60
CA ASP A 306 20.83 -9.67 6.96
C ASP A 306 20.16 -10.89 6.33
N VAL A 307 20.72 -11.35 5.22
CA VAL A 307 20.18 -12.48 4.45
C VAL A 307 19.99 -13.75 5.27
N ASN A 308 20.79 -13.97 6.32
CA ASN A 308 20.62 -15.13 7.19
C ASN A 308 19.37 -15.00 8.05
N SER A 309 19.10 -13.80 8.55
CA SER A 309 17.88 -13.51 9.30
C SER A 309 16.63 -13.60 8.42
N VAL A 310 16.68 -13.10 7.18
CA VAL A 310 15.58 -13.26 6.21
C VAL A 310 15.34 -14.74 5.90
N ARG A 311 16.41 -15.52 5.74
CA ARG A 311 16.34 -16.97 5.45
C ARG A 311 15.68 -17.77 6.57
N GLN A 312 15.76 -17.31 7.81
CA GLN A 312 15.14 -17.97 8.98
C GLN A 312 13.63 -17.69 9.12
N LEU A 313 13.03 -16.88 8.25
CA LEU A 313 11.58 -16.73 8.22
C LEU A 313 10.91 -18.06 7.84
N ALA A 314 9.67 -18.25 8.28
CA ALA A 314 8.92 -19.48 8.05
C ALA A 314 8.74 -19.77 6.56
N SER A 315 8.89 -21.01 6.15
CA SER A 315 8.58 -21.46 4.79
C SER A 315 7.06 -21.41 4.52
N LEU A 316 6.65 -21.15 3.29
CA LEU A 316 5.27 -20.95 2.86
C LEU A 316 4.84 -21.91 1.72
N PRO A 317 4.94 -23.24 1.89
CA PRO A 317 4.72 -24.18 0.79
C PRO A 317 3.31 -24.14 0.20
N ASP A 318 2.31 -23.71 0.98
CA ASP A 318 0.91 -23.62 0.52
C ASP A 318 0.72 -22.53 -0.55
N THR A 319 1.61 -21.52 -0.59
CA THR A 319 1.53 -20.42 -1.57
C THR A 319 1.84 -20.88 -2.99
N TYR A 320 2.60 -21.98 -3.16
CA TYR A 320 2.77 -22.60 -4.46
C TYR A 320 1.44 -23.07 -5.06
N GLY A 321 0.63 -23.79 -4.26
CA GLY A 321 -0.68 -24.29 -4.68
C GLY A 321 -1.66 -23.15 -4.99
N GLU A 322 -1.61 -22.07 -4.24
CA GLU A 322 -2.39 -20.85 -4.49
C GLU A 322 -2.04 -20.24 -5.85
N LEU A 323 -0.75 -19.98 -6.10
CA LEU A 323 -0.27 -19.41 -7.37
C LEU A 323 -0.58 -20.30 -8.56
N GLN A 324 -0.45 -21.63 -8.41
CA GLN A 324 -0.81 -22.60 -9.45
C GLN A 324 -2.32 -22.55 -9.77
N SER A 325 -3.17 -22.39 -8.77
CA SER A 325 -4.61 -22.25 -8.96
C SER A 325 -4.99 -20.97 -9.69
N LEU A 326 -4.31 -19.85 -9.35
CA LEU A 326 -4.49 -18.57 -10.06
C LEU A 326 -4.00 -18.68 -11.50
N ALA A 327 -2.82 -19.25 -11.75
CA ALA A 327 -2.29 -19.44 -13.09
C ALA A 327 -3.28 -20.19 -14.00
N ARG A 328 -3.78 -21.34 -13.55
CA ARG A 328 -4.78 -22.11 -14.29
C ARG A 328 -6.07 -21.32 -14.56
N SER A 329 -6.57 -20.59 -13.55
CA SER A 329 -7.80 -19.79 -13.67
C SER A 329 -7.65 -18.65 -14.69
N LEU A 330 -6.43 -18.16 -14.88
CA LEU A 330 -6.11 -17.07 -15.79
C LEU A 330 -5.54 -17.56 -17.14
N GLY A 331 -5.52 -18.88 -17.36
CA GLY A 331 -5.07 -19.48 -18.63
C GLY A 331 -3.54 -19.49 -18.80
N ALA A 332 -2.79 -19.51 -17.69
CA ALA A 332 -1.34 -19.62 -17.68
C ALA A 332 -0.90 -21.01 -17.16
N GLY A 333 0.29 -21.44 -17.56
CA GLY A 333 0.92 -22.68 -17.10
C GLY A 333 1.88 -22.47 -15.93
N ASP A 334 2.52 -23.54 -15.48
CA ASP A 334 3.49 -23.51 -14.38
C ASP A 334 4.78 -22.73 -14.76
N ASP A 335 5.04 -22.52 -16.05
CA ASP A 335 6.11 -21.65 -16.57
C ASP A 335 5.91 -20.17 -16.23
N ALA A 336 4.70 -19.78 -15.84
CA ALA A 336 4.37 -18.46 -15.33
C ALA A 336 4.61 -18.31 -13.81
N LEU A 337 5.23 -19.31 -13.15
CA LEU A 337 5.49 -19.28 -11.72
C LEU A 337 6.98 -19.06 -11.44
N MET A 338 7.28 -18.07 -10.64
CA MET A 338 8.61 -17.74 -10.12
C MET A 338 8.62 -18.11 -8.63
N VAL A 339 9.03 -19.34 -8.31
CA VAL A 339 8.92 -19.93 -6.97
C VAL A 339 10.23 -20.56 -6.52
N GLY A 340 10.34 -20.89 -5.25
CA GLY A 340 11.52 -21.51 -4.65
C GLY A 340 12.77 -20.67 -4.89
N THR A 341 13.88 -21.29 -5.28
CA THR A 341 15.15 -20.60 -5.55
C THR A 341 15.10 -19.58 -6.68
N GLN A 342 14.02 -19.56 -7.45
CA GLN A 342 13.84 -18.60 -8.56
C GLN A 342 13.15 -17.32 -8.12
N ALA A 343 12.47 -17.32 -6.96
CA ALA A 343 11.72 -16.17 -6.45
C ALA A 343 12.66 -15.13 -5.81
N THR A 344 13.64 -14.61 -6.56
CA THR A 344 14.64 -13.64 -6.11
C THR A 344 14.35 -12.23 -6.62
N GLU A 345 14.82 -11.23 -5.89
CA GLU A 345 14.72 -9.83 -6.32
C GLU A 345 15.48 -9.59 -7.63
N THR A 346 16.70 -10.14 -7.72
CA THR A 346 17.54 -10.04 -8.94
C THR A 346 16.75 -10.46 -10.17
N ARG A 347 16.11 -11.64 -10.13
CA ARG A 347 15.33 -12.13 -11.26
C ARG A 347 14.12 -11.26 -11.55
N LEU A 348 13.37 -10.89 -10.52
CA LEU A 348 12.18 -10.02 -10.66
C LEU A 348 12.55 -8.68 -11.29
N LYS A 349 13.59 -8.01 -10.80
CA LYS A 349 14.06 -6.71 -11.29
C LYS A 349 14.60 -6.74 -12.72
N GLN A 350 15.03 -7.91 -13.19
CA GLN A 350 15.54 -8.11 -14.57
C GLN A 350 14.46 -8.55 -15.58
N MET A 351 13.29 -8.96 -15.11
CA MET A 351 12.20 -9.42 -16.00
C MET A 351 11.50 -8.24 -16.69
N ALA A 352 10.98 -8.52 -17.89
CA ALA A 352 10.07 -7.62 -18.60
C ALA A 352 8.65 -7.70 -17.98
N LEU A 353 8.47 -7.10 -16.81
CA LEU A 353 7.21 -7.17 -16.07
C LEU A 353 6.05 -6.46 -16.78
N THR A 354 6.35 -5.56 -17.71
CA THR A 354 5.37 -4.91 -18.59
C THR A 354 4.60 -5.87 -19.50
N ASP A 355 5.07 -7.11 -19.64
CA ASP A 355 4.43 -8.09 -20.50
C ASP A 355 3.23 -8.79 -19.84
N TYR A 356 3.07 -8.66 -18.51
CA TYR A 356 2.11 -9.43 -17.75
C TYR A 356 0.89 -8.59 -17.32
N LYS A 357 -0.32 -9.13 -17.61
CA LYS A 357 -1.60 -8.52 -17.23
C LYS A 357 -1.88 -8.61 -15.73
N VAL A 358 -1.52 -9.72 -15.12
CA VAL A 358 -1.72 -9.97 -13.70
C VAL A 358 -0.39 -10.41 -13.08
N LEU A 359 0.03 -9.74 -12.03
CA LEU A 359 1.11 -10.19 -11.16
C LEU A 359 0.51 -10.60 -9.81
N ALA A 360 0.92 -11.74 -9.26
CA ALA A 360 0.53 -12.17 -7.93
C ALA A 360 1.75 -12.46 -7.08
N PHE A 361 1.80 -11.85 -5.90
CA PHE A 361 2.81 -12.12 -4.88
C PHE A 361 2.15 -12.90 -3.75
N ALA A 362 2.63 -14.12 -3.50
CA ALA A 362 2.17 -14.97 -2.40
C ALA A 362 3.38 -15.29 -1.50
N THR A 363 3.63 -14.40 -0.53
CA THR A 363 4.83 -14.44 0.32
C THR A 363 4.57 -13.70 1.64
N HIS A 364 5.60 -13.60 2.51
CA HIS A 364 5.52 -12.73 3.68
C HIS A 364 5.51 -11.25 3.30
N GLY A 365 4.61 -10.48 3.93
CA GLY A 365 4.64 -9.03 3.95
C GLY A 365 5.12 -8.56 5.31
N LEU A 366 6.05 -7.63 5.32
CA LEU A 366 6.60 -7.00 6.53
C LEU A 366 6.22 -5.53 6.54
N VAL A 367 5.80 -5.01 7.69
CA VAL A 367 5.49 -3.57 7.84
C VAL A 367 6.67 -2.81 8.43
N ALA A 368 6.71 -1.51 8.16
CA ALA A 368 7.73 -0.62 8.72
C ALA A 368 7.72 -0.72 10.27
N GLY A 369 8.90 -0.87 10.87
CA GLY A 369 9.04 -0.97 12.33
C GLY A 369 8.76 -2.36 12.92
N GLU A 370 8.19 -3.31 12.17
CA GLU A 370 7.99 -4.70 12.63
C GLU A 370 9.33 -5.40 12.90
N LEU A 371 10.35 -5.01 12.17
CA LEU A 371 11.71 -5.49 12.34
C LEU A 371 12.67 -4.31 12.55
N THR A 372 13.62 -4.48 13.45
CA THR A 372 14.60 -3.43 13.76
C THR A 372 15.40 -3.05 12.49
N GLY A 373 15.26 -1.80 12.07
CA GLY A 373 15.93 -1.25 10.88
C GLY A 373 15.10 -1.28 9.59
N LEU A 374 13.95 -1.93 9.57
CA LEU A 374 13.02 -1.86 8.45
C LEU A 374 12.23 -0.52 8.52
N SER A 375 12.60 0.43 7.68
CA SER A 375 12.00 1.77 7.68
C SER A 375 10.81 1.91 6.73
N GLU A 376 10.52 0.89 5.93
CA GLU A 376 9.43 0.85 4.96
C GLU A 376 8.91 -0.60 4.79
N PRO A 377 7.66 -0.80 4.35
CA PRO A 377 7.13 -2.13 4.09
C PRO A 377 7.94 -2.89 3.04
N ALA A 378 7.97 -4.22 3.15
CA ALA A 378 8.69 -5.08 2.21
C ALA A 378 7.95 -6.40 1.97
N LEU A 379 8.17 -7.00 0.79
CA LEU A 379 7.82 -8.39 0.48
C LEU A 379 9.08 -9.25 0.59
N VAL A 380 8.94 -10.43 1.20
CA VAL A 380 10.06 -11.34 1.36
C VAL A 380 10.23 -12.20 0.11
N LEU A 381 11.42 -12.20 -0.45
CA LEU A 381 11.80 -13.07 -1.55
C LEU A 381 12.94 -14.02 -1.10
N THR A 382 13.35 -14.93 -1.97
CA THR A 382 14.45 -15.84 -1.67
C THR A 382 15.75 -15.05 -1.53
N PRO A 383 16.36 -15.02 -0.33
CA PRO A 383 17.56 -14.23 -0.10
C PRO A 383 18.77 -14.87 -0.83
N PRO A 384 19.64 -14.05 -1.42
CA PRO A 384 20.88 -14.52 -2.06
C PRO A 384 21.85 -15.10 -1.01
N GLU A 385 22.93 -15.72 -1.46
CA GLU A 385 24.00 -16.16 -0.53
C GLU A 385 24.67 -14.98 0.16
N THR A 386 24.88 -13.89 -0.58
CA THR A 386 25.47 -12.64 -0.07
C THR A 386 24.57 -11.47 -0.44
N GLY A 387 24.08 -10.74 0.57
CA GLY A 387 23.22 -9.58 0.38
C GLY A 387 23.93 -8.41 -0.27
N SER A 388 23.21 -7.69 -1.11
CA SER A 388 23.66 -6.47 -1.78
C SER A 388 22.55 -5.41 -1.74
N ALA A 389 22.86 -4.17 -2.11
CA ALA A 389 21.83 -3.13 -2.27
C ALA A 389 20.86 -3.39 -3.43
N PHE A 390 21.15 -4.37 -4.29
CA PHE A 390 20.28 -4.76 -5.40
C PHE A 390 19.40 -5.96 -5.08
N ASP A 391 19.89 -6.88 -4.21
CA ASP A 391 19.19 -8.08 -3.79
C ASP A 391 19.66 -8.45 -2.37
N ASP A 392 18.77 -8.37 -1.41
CA ASP A 392 19.01 -8.81 -0.03
C ASP A 392 17.85 -9.69 0.51
N GLY A 393 16.92 -10.06 -0.36
CA GLY A 393 15.76 -10.89 -0.07
C GLY A 393 14.54 -10.09 0.43
N LEU A 394 14.62 -8.76 0.51
CA LEU A 394 13.52 -7.87 0.92
C LEU A 394 13.18 -6.86 -0.18
N LEU A 395 12.19 -7.16 -0.98
CA LEU A 395 11.66 -6.20 -1.97
C LEU A 395 10.88 -5.09 -1.27
N THR A 396 11.55 -3.98 -1.01
CA THR A 396 11.00 -2.85 -0.27
C THR A 396 10.01 -2.01 -1.09
N ALA A 397 9.17 -1.20 -0.43
CA ALA A 397 8.20 -0.34 -1.12
C ALA A 397 8.87 0.62 -2.09
N SER A 398 10.06 1.16 -1.75
CA SER A 398 10.82 2.02 -2.65
C SER A 398 11.38 1.29 -3.87
N GLU A 399 11.69 0.01 -3.77
CA GLU A 399 12.12 -0.83 -4.88
C GLU A 399 10.95 -1.26 -5.76
N VAL A 400 9.80 -1.63 -5.15
CA VAL A 400 8.55 -1.86 -5.89
C VAL A 400 8.21 -0.65 -6.76
N ALA A 401 8.35 0.56 -6.23
CA ALA A 401 8.10 1.80 -6.98
C ALA A 401 9.04 2.00 -8.20
N GLN A 402 10.17 1.28 -8.25
CA GLN A 402 11.10 1.32 -9.38
C GLN A 402 10.80 0.24 -10.45
N LEU A 403 9.95 -0.74 -10.16
CA LEU A 403 9.57 -1.76 -11.12
C LEU A 403 8.78 -1.13 -12.28
N LYS A 404 9.04 -1.63 -13.48
CA LYS A 404 8.27 -1.25 -14.68
C LYS A 404 7.12 -2.22 -14.85
N LEU A 405 5.92 -1.81 -14.46
CA LEU A 405 4.71 -2.62 -14.54
C LEU A 405 3.74 -2.02 -15.60
N ASP A 406 3.05 -2.86 -16.35
CA ASP A 406 1.90 -2.51 -17.18
C ASP A 406 0.75 -3.50 -16.90
N ALA A 407 0.61 -3.88 -15.63
CA ALA A 407 -0.36 -4.86 -15.18
C ALA A 407 -1.73 -4.22 -14.94
N ASP A 408 -2.78 -4.92 -15.35
CA ASP A 408 -4.15 -4.57 -14.99
C ASP A 408 -4.40 -4.81 -13.48
N TRP A 409 -3.80 -5.89 -12.93
CA TRP A 409 -3.93 -6.26 -11.52
C TRP A 409 -2.59 -6.67 -10.90
N VAL A 410 -2.36 -6.21 -9.67
CA VAL A 410 -1.32 -6.72 -8.78
C VAL A 410 -2.00 -7.28 -7.54
N ILE A 411 -1.87 -8.58 -7.32
CA ILE A 411 -2.46 -9.31 -6.21
C ILE A 411 -1.36 -9.49 -5.15
N LEU A 412 -1.60 -9.04 -3.92
CA LEU A 412 -0.73 -9.26 -2.77
C LEU A 412 -1.42 -10.22 -1.81
N SER A 413 -1.02 -11.49 -1.83
CA SER A 413 -1.40 -12.50 -0.85
C SER A 413 -0.30 -12.60 0.19
N ALA A 414 -0.29 -11.61 1.11
CA ALA A 414 0.73 -11.47 2.14
C ALA A 414 0.12 -10.84 3.39
N CYS A 415 0.63 -11.22 4.57
CA CYS A 415 0.15 -10.65 5.83
C CYS A 415 0.55 -9.17 5.94
N ASN A 416 -0.28 -8.38 6.63
CA ASN A 416 0.00 -6.98 6.97
C ASN A 416 0.26 -5.99 5.81
N THR A 417 -0.04 -6.36 4.57
CA THR A 417 0.18 -5.47 3.41
C THR A 417 -0.65 -4.19 3.43
N ALA A 418 -1.64 -4.11 4.32
CA ALA A 418 -2.54 -2.96 4.49
C ALA A 418 -2.36 -2.24 5.85
N ALA A 419 -1.31 -2.54 6.61
CA ALA A 419 -1.03 -1.80 7.84
C ALA A 419 -0.52 -0.39 7.50
N GLY A 420 -1.04 0.62 8.20
CA GLY A 420 -0.52 1.99 8.11
C GLY A 420 0.95 2.05 8.55
N ASP A 421 1.69 2.98 8.00
CA ASP A 421 3.12 3.19 8.27
C ASP A 421 3.42 3.76 9.68
N GLY A 422 2.39 3.92 10.52
CA GLY A 422 2.54 4.43 11.90
C GLY A 422 3.00 5.89 11.98
N THR A 423 3.05 6.60 10.86
CA THR A 423 3.28 8.05 10.87
C THR A 423 2.00 8.78 11.23
N PRO A 424 2.01 9.66 12.23
CA PRO A 424 0.85 10.44 12.65
C PRO A 424 0.38 11.42 11.58
#